data_09be93c864c7c914aca0ed53c014ba11
#
_entry.id   09be93c864c7c914aca0ed53c014ba11
#
_cell.length_a   1.000
_cell.length_b   1.000
_cell.length_c   1.000
_cell.angle_alpha   90.00
_cell.angle_beta   90.00
_cell.angle_gamma   90.00
#
_symmetry.space_group_name_H-M   'P 1'
#
loop_
_entity.id
_entity.type
_entity.pdbx_description
1 polymer ?
#
loop_
_entity_poly.entity_id
_entity_poly.type
_entity_poly.pdbx_seq_one_letter_code
_entity_poly.pdbx_strand_id
1 'polypeptide(L)'
;EQIYIIEDYLNNKIIEIKKNIKFDNLIDYPLKFYYCDFLETVIGRNKTFKEKIIFEEVVFCKVVNFSFSIFDKNINFSNVKFEDKLYFDKCQFKEKFEFFGIN
;
A
#
# COMPACT_ATOMS: atom_id res chain seq x y z
N GLU A 1 6.73 -13.60 -7.70
CA GLU A 1 5.61 -13.99 -7.13
C GLU A 1 5.23 -13.29 -5.91
N GLN A 2 5.01 -12.03 -5.96
CA GLN A 2 4.64 -11.22 -4.87
C GLN A 2 3.24 -10.69 -5.11
N ILE A 3 2.26 -11.54 -4.92
CA ILE A 3 0.88 -11.12 -5.09
C ILE A 3 0.29 -10.88 -3.71
N TYR A 4 -0.07 -9.65 -3.43
CA TYR A 4 -0.61 -9.27 -2.14
C TYR A 4 -2.04 -8.81 -2.32
N ILE A 5 -2.94 -9.77 -2.49
CA ILE A 5 -4.37 -9.51 -2.56
C ILE A 5 -5.00 -10.18 -1.36
N ILE A 6 -5.45 -9.37 -0.42
CA ILE A 6 -6.05 -9.88 0.80
C ILE A 6 -7.46 -9.33 0.86
N GLU A 7 -8.45 -10.20 0.74
CA GLU A 7 -9.84 -9.79 0.66
C GLU A 7 -10.70 -10.56 1.66
N ASP A 8 -10.25 -10.63 2.89
CA ASP A 8 -11.00 -11.32 3.94
C ASP A 8 -11.90 -10.36 4.71
N TYR A 9 -12.31 -9.28 4.06
CA TYR A 9 -13.09 -8.26 4.73
C TYR A 9 -14.52 -8.71 5.02
N LEU A 10 -15.01 -9.72 4.34
CA LEU A 10 -16.37 -10.22 4.58
C LEU A 10 -16.50 -10.85 5.96
N ASN A 11 -15.41 -11.33 6.51
CA ASN A 11 -15.40 -11.93 7.83
C ASN A 11 -15.02 -10.95 8.92
N ASN A 12 -14.75 -9.70 8.55
CA ASN A 12 -14.36 -8.66 9.50
C ASN A 12 -13.15 -9.05 10.32
N LYS A 13 -12.28 -9.85 9.75
CA LYS A 13 -11.06 -10.28 10.41
C LYS A 13 -9.93 -9.33 10.09
N ILE A 14 -9.08 -9.09 11.09
CA ILE A 14 -7.87 -8.32 10.88
C ILE A 14 -6.73 -9.29 10.64
N ILE A 15 -6.07 -9.11 9.52
CA ILE A 15 -4.94 -9.96 9.12
C ILE A 15 -3.66 -9.22 9.46
N GLU A 16 -2.83 -9.84 10.30
CA GLU A 16 -1.54 -9.24 10.66
C GLU A 16 -0.45 -9.72 9.71
N ILE A 17 0.25 -8.79 9.11
CA ILE A 17 1.37 -9.08 8.23
C ILE A 17 2.65 -8.78 9.00
N LYS A 18 3.38 -9.83 9.35
CA LYS A 18 4.48 -9.76 10.32
C LYS A 18 5.86 -9.74 9.68
N LYS A 19 5.93 -9.41 8.42
CA LYS A 19 7.22 -9.34 7.72
C LYS A 19 7.30 -8.07 6.88
N ASN A 20 8.52 -7.67 6.57
CA ASN A 20 8.75 -6.54 5.66
C ASN A 20 8.16 -6.87 4.29
N ILE A 21 7.49 -5.89 3.71
CA ILE A 21 6.96 -6.03 2.37
C ILE A 21 7.90 -5.33 1.41
N LYS A 22 8.38 -6.08 0.42
CA LYS A 22 9.22 -5.56 -0.66
C LYS A 22 8.60 -5.97 -1.98
N PHE A 23 8.77 -5.13 -2.97
CA PHE A 23 8.16 -5.33 -4.28
C PHE A 23 9.23 -5.55 -5.34
N ASP A 24 8.87 -6.24 -6.41
CA ASP A 24 9.69 -6.31 -7.60
C ASP A 24 9.80 -4.90 -8.22
N ASN A 25 10.75 -4.70 -9.14
CA ASN A 25 10.92 -3.40 -9.76
C ASN A 25 9.72 -2.98 -10.58
N LEU A 26 9.04 -3.93 -11.20
CA LEU A 26 7.85 -3.69 -11.99
C LEU A 26 6.72 -4.54 -11.45
N ILE A 27 5.64 -3.88 -11.04
CA ILE A 27 4.45 -4.55 -10.53
C ILE A 27 3.34 -4.35 -11.54
N ASP A 28 2.97 -5.41 -12.26
CA ASP A 28 1.98 -5.33 -13.33
C ASP A 28 0.66 -5.99 -12.97
N TYR A 29 0.35 -6.07 -11.70
CA TYR A 29 -0.91 -6.57 -11.18
C TYR A 29 -1.42 -5.63 -10.10
N PRO A 30 -2.73 -5.58 -9.85
CA PRO A 30 -3.26 -4.71 -8.81
C PRO A 30 -2.92 -5.22 -7.42
N LEU A 31 -2.78 -4.28 -6.49
CA LEU A 31 -2.53 -4.58 -5.09
C LEU A 31 -3.74 -4.12 -4.30
N LYS A 32 -4.37 -5.04 -3.58
CA LYS A 32 -5.57 -4.76 -2.81
C LYS A 32 -5.44 -5.33 -1.42
N PHE A 33 -5.46 -4.46 -0.43
CA PHE A 33 -5.34 -4.85 0.96
C PHE A 33 -6.53 -4.33 1.74
N TYR A 34 -7.25 -5.23 2.38
CA TYR A 34 -8.43 -4.91 3.18
C TYR A 34 -8.28 -5.50 4.58
N TYR A 35 -8.52 -4.68 5.60
CA TYR A 35 -8.49 -5.10 7.01
C TYR A 35 -7.17 -5.76 7.37
N CYS A 36 -6.08 -5.05 7.09
CA CYS A 36 -4.73 -5.56 7.34
C CYS A 36 -3.98 -4.64 8.29
N ASP A 37 -3.19 -5.25 9.17
CA ASP A 37 -2.20 -4.52 9.96
C ASP A 37 -0.81 -4.93 9.48
N PHE A 38 -0.08 -3.97 8.91
CA PHE A 38 1.30 -4.19 8.54
C PHE A 38 2.17 -3.87 9.74
N LEU A 39 2.72 -4.89 10.37
CA LEU A 39 3.48 -4.71 11.60
C LEU A 39 4.93 -4.32 11.34
N GLU A 40 5.41 -4.51 10.12
CA GLU A 40 6.77 -4.15 9.73
C GLU A 40 6.74 -3.16 8.58
N THR A 41 7.91 -2.80 8.06
CA THR A 41 8.02 -1.77 7.02
C THR A 41 7.42 -2.22 5.70
N VAL A 42 6.93 -1.24 4.94
CA VAL A 42 6.45 -1.46 3.57
C VAL A 42 7.31 -0.59 2.67
N ILE A 43 8.12 -1.23 1.84
CA ILE A 43 9.10 -0.54 1.02
C ILE A 43 8.79 -0.78 -0.45
N GLY A 44 8.22 0.24 -1.09
CA GLY A 44 7.97 0.24 -2.54
C GLY A 44 8.78 1.33 -3.24
N ARG A 45 10.00 1.55 -2.79
CA ARG A 45 10.83 2.64 -3.27
C ARG A 45 11.42 2.31 -4.63
N ASN A 46 11.40 3.28 -5.54
CA ASN A 46 12.03 3.17 -6.85
C ASN A 46 11.43 2.04 -7.69
N LYS A 47 10.11 1.94 -7.67
CA LYS A 47 9.36 0.90 -8.37
C LYS A 47 8.42 1.50 -9.39
N THR A 48 7.90 0.66 -10.30
CA THR A 48 6.83 1.05 -11.21
C THR A 48 5.63 0.20 -10.93
N PHE A 49 4.54 0.84 -10.51
CA PHE A 49 3.26 0.20 -10.24
C PHE A 49 2.34 0.48 -11.40
N LYS A 50 2.06 -0.54 -12.21
CA LYS A 50 1.30 -0.36 -13.44
C LYS A 50 -0.20 -0.47 -13.23
N GLU A 51 -0.64 -1.09 -12.13
CA GLU A 51 -2.03 -1.26 -11.83
C GLU A 51 -2.40 -0.54 -10.55
N LYS A 52 -3.69 -0.48 -10.24
CA LYS A 52 -4.17 0.26 -9.08
C LYS A 52 -3.72 -0.36 -7.77
N ILE A 53 -3.64 0.47 -6.75
CA ILE A 53 -3.30 0.04 -5.40
C ILE A 53 -4.41 0.51 -4.47
N ILE A 54 -4.92 -0.40 -3.65
CA ILE A 54 -5.97 -0.08 -2.69
C ILE A 54 -5.55 -0.55 -1.31
N PHE A 55 -5.59 0.38 -0.36
CA PHE A 55 -5.47 0.07 1.06
C PHE A 55 -6.74 0.54 1.73
N GLU A 56 -7.50 -0.38 2.30
CA GLU A 56 -8.76 -0.05 2.95
C GLU A 56 -8.82 -0.70 4.33
N GLU A 57 -9.10 0.09 5.37
CA GLU A 57 -9.13 -0.37 6.75
C GLU A 57 -7.80 -1.02 7.12
N VAL A 58 -6.72 -0.29 6.92
CA VAL A 58 -5.34 -0.78 7.07
C VAL A 58 -4.61 0.07 8.11
N VAL A 59 -3.79 -0.59 8.93
CA VAL A 59 -2.87 0.09 9.84
C VAL A 59 -1.45 -0.20 9.40
N PHE A 60 -0.67 0.85 9.22
CA PHE A 60 0.76 0.72 8.97
C PHE A 60 1.49 1.06 10.27
N CYS A 61 2.09 0.07 10.91
CA CYS A 61 2.72 0.26 12.21
C CYS A 61 4.13 0.81 12.11
N LYS A 62 4.78 0.64 10.97
CA LYS A 62 6.15 1.10 10.74
C LYS A 62 6.18 1.99 9.50
N VAL A 63 7.38 2.36 9.08
CA VAL A 63 7.59 3.25 7.94
C VAL A 63 7.03 2.65 6.66
N VAL A 64 6.35 3.50 5.88
CA VAL A 64 5.91 3.18 4.53
C VAL A 64 6.66 4.10 3.57
N ASN A 65 7.38 3.55 2.62
CA ASN A 65 8.18 4.36 1.70
C ASN A 65 7.95 3.91 0.26
N PHE A 66 7.29 4.77 -0.50
CA PHE A 66 7.06 4.58 -1.93
C PHE A 66 7.83 5.60 -2.77
N SER A 67 8.85 6.23 -2.19
CA SER A 67 9.56 7.33 -2.87
C SER A 67 10.20 6.89 -4.17
N PHE A 68 10.30 7.84 -5.10
CA PHE A 68 10.92 7.66 -6.41
C PHE A 68 10.21 6.62 -7.27
N SER A 69 8.94 6.38 -7.03
CA SER A 69 8.17 5.39 -7.77
C SER A 69 7.25 6.04 -8.79
N ILE A 70 6.81 5.24 -9.75
CA ILE A 70 5.87 5.65 -10.79
C ILE A 70 4.58 4.89 -10.56
N PHE A 71 3.47 5.61 -10.47
CA PHE A 71 2.14 5.03 -10.28
C PHE A 71 1.32 5.31 -11.54
N ASP A 72 1.10 4.28 -12.36
CA ASP A 72 0.38 4.44 -13.62
C ASP A 72 -1.12 4.57 -13.44
N LYS A 73 -1.65 3.97 -12.38
CA LYS A 73 -3.07 4.01 -12.05
C LYS A 73 -3.25 4.66 -10.69
N ASN A 74 -4.50 4.77 -10.25
CA ASN A 74 -4.78 5.42 -8.99
C ASN A 74 -4.28 4.61 -7.79
N ILE A 75 -3.94 5.32 -6.75
CA ILE A 75 -3.63 4.72 -5.45
C ILE A 75 -4.64 5.29 -4.46
N ASN A 76 -5.24 4.42 -3.69
CA ASN A 76 -6.33 4.77 -2.79
C ASN A 76 -6.03 4.30 -1.38
N PHE A 77 -6.12 5.22 -0.44
CA PHE A 77 -6.01 4.94 0.99
C PHE A 77 -7.37 5.32 1.62
N SER A 78 -8.10 4.32 2.10
CA SER A 78 -9.40 4.54 2.74
C SER A 78 -9.36 4.01 4.16
N ASN A 79 -9.65 4.88 5.12
CA ASN A 79 -9.66 4.53 6.55
C ASN A 79 -8.35 3.86 6.95
N VAL A 80 -7.25 4.53 6.66
CA VAL A 80 -5.91 4.02 6.92
C VAL A 80 -5.28 4.81 8.06
N LYS A 81 -4.60 4.09 8.94
CA LYS A 81 -3.85 4.70 10.03
C LYS A 81 -2.37 4.49 9.80
N PHE A 82 -1.60 5.58 9.87
CA PHE A 82 -0.15 5.54 9.79
C PHE A 82 0.40 5.83 11.19
N GLU A 83 1.07 4.84 11.78
CA GLU A 83 1.67 5.01 13.10
C GLU A 83 3.11 5.50 13.02
N ASP A 84 3.69 5.52 11.84
CA ASP A 84 5.02 6.03 11.58
C ASP A 84 4.98 6.84 10.28
N LYS A 85 6.11 7.12 9.70
CA LYS A 85 6.24 8.04 8.57
C LYS A 85 5.84 7.41 7.25
N LEU A 86 5.30 8.23 6.36
CA LEU A 86 4.93 7.87 5.01
C LEU A 86 5.71 8.75 4.06
N TYR A 87 6.42 8.13 3.11
CA TYR A 87 7.24 8.85 2.15
C TYR A 87 6.77 8.59 0.73
N PHE A 88 6.55 9.68 -0.01
CA PHE A 88 6.25 9.68 -1.44
C PHE A 88 7.14 10.69 -2.18
N ASP A 89 8.38 10.83 -1.76
CA ASP A 89 9.27 11.83 -2.36
C ASP A 89 9.50 11.53 -3.84
N LYS A 90 9.36 12.56 -4.67
CA LYS A 90 9.68 12.51 -6.10
C LYS A 90 9.00 11.37 -6.85
N CYS A 91 7.77 11.09 -6.48
CA CYS A 91 6.96 10.12 -7.20
C CYS A 91 6.29 10.76 -8.42
N GLN A 92 5.95 9.93 -9.41
CA GLN A 92 5.14 10.33 -10.54
C GLN A 92 3.78 9.67 -10.41
N PHE A 93 2.72 10.47 -10.33
CA PHE A 93 1.35 9.98 -10.26
C PHE A 93 0.66 10.33 -11.57
N LYS A 94 0.34 9.31 -12.36
CA LYS A 94 -0.31 9.53 -13.66
C LYS A 94 -1.82 9.61 -13.54
N GLU A 95 -2.38 9.14 -12.42
CA GLU A 95 -3.79 9.26 -12.12
C GLU A 95 -3.97 9.78 -10.71
N LYS A 96 -5.18 9.63 -10.16
CA LYS A 96 -5.53 10.19 -8.87
C LYS A 96 -4.77 9.55 -7.72
N PHE A 97 -4.44 10.38 -6.76
CA PHE A 97 -3.96 9.96 -5.46
C PHE A 97 -5.06 10.32 -4.46
N GLU A 98 -5.64 9.33 -3.79
CA GLU A 98 -6.80 9.56 -2.95
C GLU A 98 -6.58 9.10 -1.52
N PHE A 99 -6.94 9.97 -0.58
CA PHE A 99 -6.95 9.69 0.84
C PHE A 99 -8.35 9.93 1.37
N PHE A 100 -8.93 8.92 2.03
CA PHE A 100 -10.20 9.04 2.70
C PHE A 100 -10.08 8.49 4.12
N GLY A 101 -10.43 9.30 5.12
CA GLY A 101 -10.42 8.84 6.51
C GLY A 101 -9.05 8.42 7.01
N ILE A 102 -8.05 9.27 6.81
CA ILE A 102 -6.70 9.00 7.26
C ILE A 102 -6.53 9.48 8.70
N ASN A 103 -5.89 8.67 9.50
CA ASN A 103 -5.54 9.01 10.87
C ASN A 103 -4.05 9.03 11.07
#